data_c8ee0825ce605032f368606eb6433caa
#
_entry.id   c8ee0825ce605032f368606eb6433caa
#
_cell.length_a   1.000
_cell.length_b   1.000
_cell.length_c   1.000
_cell.angle_alpha   90.00
_cell.angle_beta   90.00
_cell.angle_gamma   90.00
#
_symmetry.space_group_name_H-M   'P 1'
#
loop_
_entity.id
_entity.type
_entity.pdbx_description
1 polymer ?
#
loop_
_entity_poly.entity_id
_entity_poly.type
_entity_poly.pdbx_seq_one_letter_code
_entity_poly.pdbx_strand_id
1 'polypeptide(L)'
;MSFDYIRKLPTPDEIREQYPVPDSLVPIKQKRDAEIRDVLTGKGDKLLVIIGPCSADNEDAVCDYIHRLAKVNDKVSDRLILIPRIYTNKPRTTGDGYKGIVHQPDPEKKEDFLHGLIAMRHMHIRALSETGLSAADEMLYPENWGYVSDILSYVAIGARSVEDQQHRLTVSGFDLPSGMKNPTSGDFSVMLNSVYAAQHPHRFIYRGYEVQTNGNDLAHTVLRGATSKHGRNIPNYHYEDLQILLGLYNERDLKNPACIIDSNHSNSNKQFDQQVRIVKEVMHSRHLSPDIHNFVKGVMIESYIEEGNQKVGGGVYGKSITDACLGWEASERLIYDLAELNS
;
A
#
# COMPACT_ATOMS: atom_id res chain seq x y z
N MET A 1 4.66 27.90 -23.29
CA MET A 1 4.61 26.61 -22.56
C MET A 1 5.68 25.72 -23.14
N SER A 2 6.41 24.99 -22.30
CA SER A 2 7.53 24.12 -22.70
C SER A 2 7.18 22.63 -22.52
N PHE A 3 5.92 22.26 -22.79
CA PHE A 3 5.50 20.87 -22.86
C PHE A 3 5.52 20.38 -24.29
N ASP A 4 6.21 19.26 -24.53
CA ASP A 4 6.16 18.54 -25.80
C ASP A 4 5.17 17.38 -25.65
N TYR A 5 4.06 17.44 -26.37
CA TYR A 5 3.05 16.38 -26.37
C TYR A 5 3.52 15.21 -27.24
N ILE A 6 4.03 14.15 -26.62
CA ILE A 6 4.60 12.99 -27.33
C ILE A 6 3.50 12.15 -27.98
N ARG A 7 2.46 11.79 -27.21
CA ARG A 7 1.30 11.03 -27.68
C ARG A 7 0.11 11.17 -26.73
N LYS A 8 -1.10 10.97 -27.23
CA LYS A 8 -2.28 10.76 -26.39
C LYS A 8 -2.26 9.32 -25.87
N LEU A 9 -2.42 9.14 -24.57
CA LEU A 9 -2.59 7.82 -23.96
C LEU A 9 -4.07 7.42 -23.99
N PRO A 10 -4.38 6.11 -24.06
CA PRO A 10 -5.74 5.62 -23.88
C PRO A 10 -6.29 6.03 -22.53
N THR A 11 -7.58 6.27 -22.45
CA THR A 11 -8.28 6.51 -21.20
C THR A 11 -8.30 5.23 -20.35
N PRO A 12 -8.48 5.34 -19.02
CA PRO A 12 -8.68 4.15 -18.17
C PRO A 12 -9.85 3.28 -18.62
N ASP A 13 -10.94 3.87 -19.13
CA ASP A 13 -12.08 3.11 -19.61
C ASP A 13 -11.73 2.27 -20.83
N GLU A 14 -11.01 2.86 -21.81
CA GLU A 14 -10.49 2.15 -22.98
C GLU A 14 -9.55 0.99 -22.59
N ILE A 15 -8.65 1.20 -21.62
CA ILE A 15 -7.73 0.13 -21.16
C ILE A 15 -8.50 -0.95 -20.39
N ARG A 16 -9.49 -0.60 -19.56
CA ARG A 16 -10.30 -1.59 -18.84
C ARG A 16 -11.18 -2.42 -19.78
N GLU A 17 -11.70 -1.80 -20.85
CA GLU A 17 -12.46 -2.49 -21.88
C GLU A 17 -11.58 -3.44 -22.70
N GLN A 18 -10.35 -3.00 -23.03
CA GLN A 18 -9.39 -3.82 -23.78
C GLN A 18 -8.83 -4.99 -22.96
N TYR A 19 -8.63 -4.79 -21.67
CA TYR A 19 -8.08 -5.77 -20.72
C TYR A 19 -9.01 -5.91 -19.52
N PRO A 20 -10.21 -6.49 -19.68
CA PRO A 20 -11.19 -6.60 -18.62
C PRO A 20 -10.72 -7.56 -17.52
N VAL A 21 -11.19 -7.32 -16.29
CA VAL A 21 -11.11 -8.32 -15.22
C VAL A 21 -12.06 -9.45 -15.58
N PRO A 22 -11.61 -10.71 -15.64
CA PRO A 22 -12.50 -11.86 -15.89
C PRO A 22 -13.66 -11.90 -14.88
N ASP A 23 -14.88 -12.16 -15.36
CA ASP A 23 -16.09 -12.22 -14.52
C ASP A 23 -15.97 -13.20 -13.35
N SER A 24 -15.22 -14.28 -13.53
CA SER A 24 -14.96 -15.28 -12.49
C SER A 24 -14.17 -14.73 -11.29
N LEU A 25 -13.42 -13.62 -11.46
CA LEU A 25 -12.64 -13.00 -10.40
C LEU A 25 -13.44 -11.98 -9.58
N VAL A 26 -14.53 -11.45 -10.12
CA VAL A 26 -15.36 -10.43 -9.45
C VAL A 26 -15.85 -10.91 -8.07
N PRO A 27 -16.44 -12.10 -7.90
CA PRO A 27 -16.88 -12.56 -6.59
C PRO A 27 -15.72 -12.81 -5.63
N ILE A 28 -14.55 -13.23 -6.13
CA ILE A 28 -13.35 -13.42 -5.31
C ILE A 28 -12.90 -12.08 -4.73
N LYS A 29 -12.79 -11.06 -5.60
CA LYS A 29 -12.42 -9.72 -5.17
C LYS A 29 -13.44 -9.13 -4.19
N GLN A 30 -14.72 -9.22 -4.49
CA GLN A 30 -15.80 -8.71 -3.61
C GLN A 30 -15.75 -9.33 -2.21
N LYS A 31 -15.50 -10.64 -2.11
CA LYS A 31 -15.32 -11.32 -0.82
C LYS A 31 -14.14 -10.74 -0.06
N ARG A 32 -12.99 -10.57 -0.71
CA ARG A 32 -11.79 -10.03 -0.07
C ARG A 32 -11.98 -8.57 0.36
N ASP A 33 -12.61 -7.76 -0.47
CA ASP A 33 -12.93 -6.36 -0.13
C ASP A 33 -13.84 -6.29 1.10
N ALA A 34 -14.82 -7.18 1.21
CA ALA A 34 -15.70 -7.26 2.38
C ALA A 34 -14.92 -7.66 3.65
N GLU A 35 -14.05 -8.67 3.57
CA GLU A 35 -13.22 -9.10 4.70
C GLU A 35 -12.28 -7.98 5.19
N ILE A 36 -11.64 -7.23 4.27
CA ILE A 36 -10.77 -6.11 4.62
C ILE A 36 -11.60 -4.97 5.25
N ARG A 37 -12.76 -4.66 4.67
CA ARG A 37 -13.70 -3.67 5.22
C ARG A 37 -14.14 -4.03 6.64
N ASP A 38 -14.47 -5.30 6.89
CA ASP A 38 -14.91 -5.75 8.21
C ASP A 38 -13.83 -5.55 9.27
N VAL A 39 -12.56 -5.79 8.95
CA VAL A 39 -11.44 -5.49 9.87
C VAL A 39 -11.35 -3.98 10.14
N LEU A 40 -11.36 -3.15 9.11
CA LEU A 40 -11.22 -1.69 9.27
C LEU A 40 -12.39 -1.04 9.98
N THR A 41 -13.59 -1.61 9.87
CA THR A 41 -14.80 -1.13 10.56
C THR A 41 -15.03 -1.76 11.94
N GLY A 42 -14.10 -2.60 12.42
CA GLY A 42 -14.17 -3.25 13.73
C GLY A 42 -15.18 -4.40 13.82
N LYS A 43 -15.65 -4.94 12.69
CA LYS A 43 -16.53 -6.11 12.63
C LYS A 43 -15.79 -7.43 12.58
N GLY A 44 -14.49 -7.40 12.30
CA GLY A 44 -13.61 -8.56 12.21
C GLY A 44 -12.33 -8.34 13.01
N ASP A 45 -11.78 -9.43 13.58
CA ASP A 45 -10.60 -9.42 14.46
C ASP A 45 -9.32 -9.88 13.76
N LYS A 46 -9.39 -10.20 12.46
CA LYS A 46 -8.20 -10.56 11.69
C LYS A 46 -7.22 -9.39 11.58
N LEU A 47 -5.93 -9.70 11.48
CA LEU A 47 -4.90 -8.71 11.24
C LEU A 47 -4.66 -8.57 9.73
N LEU A 48 -4.61 -7.34 9.22
CA LEU A 48 -4.21 -7.06 7.84
C LEU A 48 -2.67 -7.13 7.72
N VAL A 49 -2.17 -7.92 6.79
CA VAL A 49 -0.73 -8.00 6.49
C VAL A 49 -0.50 -7.62 5.04
N ILE A 50 -0.10 -6.36 4.81
CA ILE A 50 0.20 -5.83 3.48
C ILE A 50 1.68 -6.10 3.22
N ILE A 51 2.00 -7.08 2.38
CA ILE A 51 3.35 -7.61 2.25
C ILE A 51 3.75 -7.85 0.80
N GLY A 52 4.96 -7.43 0.43
CA GLY A 52 5.52 -7.61 -0.90
C GLY A 52 6.68 -6.67 -1.20
N PRO A 53 7.22 -6.68 -2.43
CA PRO A 53 8.41 -5.92 -2.79
C PRO A 53 8.23 -4.41 -2.60
N CYS A 54 9.35 -3.72 -2.41
CA CYS A 54 9.38 -2.26 -2.33
C CYS A 54 8.83 -1.61 -3.60
N SER A 55 9.14 -2.17 -4.77
CA SER A 55 8.56 -1.84 -6.07
C SER A 55 8.38 -3.11 -6.90
N ALA A 56 7.29 -3.18 -7.66
CA ALA A 56 7.08 -4.22 -8.64
C ALA A 56 7.91 -3.89 -9.90
N ASP A 57 8.92 -4.69 -10.18
CA ASP A 57 9.89 -4.48 -11.26
C ASP A 57 9.92 -5.60 -12.29
N ASN A 58 9.48 -6.78 -11.90
CA ASN A 58 9.46 -7.99 -12.73
C ASN A 58 8.18 -8.78 -12.45
N GLU A 59 7.30 -8.89 -13.45
CA GLU A 59 5.99 -9.53 -13.30
C GLU A 59 6.09 -10.99 -12.83
N ASP A 60 7.00 -11.78 -13.43
CA ASP A 60 7.15 -13.20 -13.09
C ASP A 60 7.62 -13.39 -11.64
N ALA A 61 8.61 -12.61 -11.21
CA ALA A 61 9.11 -12.66 -9.85
C ALA A 61 8.07 -12.20 -8.82
N VAL A 62 7.30 -11.15 -9.14
CA VAL A 62 6.20 -10.68 -8.28
C VAL A 62 5.11 -11.75 -8.17
N CYS A 63 4.70 -12.36 -9.29
CA CYS A 63 3.69 -13.41 -9.28
C CYS A 63 4.19 -14.69 -8.56
N ASP A 64 5.45 -15.10 -8.74
CA ASP A 64 6.05 -16.20 -7.96
C ASP A 64 6.00 -15.91 -6.45
N TYR A 65 6.38 -14.68 -6.04
CA TYR A 65 6.27 -14.27 -4.65
C TYR A 65 4.82 -14.39 -4.13
N ILE A 66 3.83 -13.94 -4.91
CA ILE A 66 2.42 -13.99 -4.51
C ILE A 66 1.89 -15.44 -4.46
N HIS A 67 2.36 -16.32 -5.34
CA HIS A 67 2.04 -17.76 -5.24
C HIS A 67 2.54 -18.38 -3.94
N ARG A 68 3.72 -17.97 -3.47
CA ARG A 68 4.22 -18.40 -2.15
C ARG A 68 3.33 -17.86 -1.03
N LEU A 69 2.90 -16.59 -1.11
CA LEU A 69 1.96 -16.01 -0.16
C LEU A 69 0.62 -16.75 -0.15
N ALA A 70 0.09 -17.15 -1.31
CA ALA A 70 -1.17 -17.90 -1.40
C ALA A 70 -1.10 -19.24 -0.65
N LYS A 71 0.01 -19.98 -0.77
CA LYS A 71 0.21 -21.23 -0.04
C LYS A 71 0.26 -21.04 1.48
N VAL A 72 0.80 -19.92 1.94
CA VAL A 72 0.81 -19.56 3.37
C VAL A 72 -0.58 -19.09 3.81
N ASN A 73 -1.27 -18.31 2.96
CA ASN A 73 -2.62 -17.81 3.22
C ASN A 73 -3.60 -18.94 3.56
N ASP A 74 -3.52 -20.09 2.89
CA ASP A 74 -4.37 -21.26 3.15
C ASP A 74 -4.27 -21.76 4.60
N LYS A 75 -3.14 -21.47 5.28
CA LYS A 75 -2.86 -21.93 6.65
C LYS A 75 -3.15 -20.88 7.73
N VAL A 76 -3.27 -19.60 7.35
CA VAL A 76 -3.38 -18.48 8.30
C VAL A 76 -4.62 -17.61 8.07
N SER A 77 -5.43 -17.92 7.07
CA SER A 77 -6.59 -17.10 6.65
C SER A 77 -7.73 -17.03 7.67
N ASP A 78 -7.71 -17.86 8.69
CA ASP A 78 -8.59 -17.77 9.87
C ASP A 78 -8.23 -16.59 10.78
N ARG A 79 -6.97 -16.15 10.80
CA ARG A 79 -6.41 -15.11 11.69
C ARG A 79 -5.86 -13.89 10.96
N LEU A 80 -5.39 -14.06 9.75
CA LEU A 80 -4.77 -12.98 8.96
C LEU A 80 -5.48 -12.77 7.63
N ILE A 81 -5.40 -11.55 7.10
CA ILE A 81 -5.71 -11.24 5.70
C ILE A 81 -4.42 -10.79 5.02
N LEU A 82 -3.83 -11.65 4.21
CA LEU A 82 -2.64 -11.31 3.44
C LEU A 82 -3.05 -10.49 2.21
N ILE A 83 -2.48 -9.29 2.06
CA ILE A 83 -2.69 -8.38 0.93
C ILE A 83 -1.35 -8.22 0.22
N PRO A 84 -1.17 -8.82 -0.97
CA PRO A 84 0.05 -8.64 -1.74
C PRO A 84 0.32 -7.16 -2.03
N ARG A 85 1.54 -6.73 -1.82
CA ARG A 85 1.98 -5.39 -2.17
C ARG A 85 2.56 -5.42 -3.58
N ILE A 86 1.86 -4.85 -4.55
CA ILE A 86 2.29 -4.68 -5.95
C ILE A 86 2.39 -3.18 -6.22
N TYR A 87 3.46 -2.55 -5.75
CA TYR A 87 3.66 -1.12 -5.95
C TYR A 87 4.26 -0.84 -7.33
N THR A 88 3.44 -0.34 -8.23
CA THR A 88 3.75 -0.14 -9.65
C THR A 88 4.39 1.20 -9.94
N ASN A 89 4.39 2.10 -8.98
CA ASN A 89 5.05 3.40 -9.03
C ASN A 89 6.06 3.53 -7.88
N LYS A 90 7.17 4.22 -8.13
CA LYS A 90 8.18 4.53 -7.11
C LYS A 90 8.46 6.02 -7.05
N PRO A 91 8.10 6.72 -5.93
CA PRO A 91 8.39 8.13 -5.79
C PRO A 91 9.90 8.37 -5.69
N ARG A 92 10.41 9.33 -6.47
CA ARG A 92 11.80 9.76 -6.49
C ARG A 92 11.89 11.25 -6.25
N THR A 93 12.51 11.65 -5.14
CA THR A 93 12.60 13.07 -4.73
C THR A 93 13.34 13.93 -5.75
N THR A 94 14.42 13.39 -6.36
CA THR A 94 15.21 14.09 -7.40
C THR A 94 14.73 13.77 -8.82
N GLY A 95 13.80 12.83 -8.99
CA GLY A 95 13.39 12.33 -10.31
C GLY A 95 14.33 11.29 -10.92
N ASP A 96 15.43 10.94 -10.26
CA ASP A 96 16.41 9.98 -10.76
C ASP A 96 16.14 8.54 -10.31
N GLY A 97 16.60 7.57 -11.11
CA GLY A 97 16.49 6.13 -10.84
C GLY A 97 15.18 5.52 -11.30
N TYR A 98 15.01 4.22 -11.04
CA TYR A 98 13.81 3.47 -11.45
C TYR A 98 12.54 4.04 -10.78
N LYS A 99 11.55 4.37 -11.60
CA LYS A 99 10.30 5.05 -11.19
C LYS A 99 9.08 4.13 -11.10
N GLY A 100 9.29 2.82 -11.24
CA GLY A 100 8.23 1.81 -11.24
C GLY A 100 7.81 1.37 -12.64
N ILE A 101 7.10 0.25 -12.71
CA ILE A 101 6.71 -0.41 -13.96
C ILE A 101 5.83 0.45 -14.86
N VAL A 102 5.04 1.38 -14.27
CA VAL A 102 4.21 2.33 -15.06
C VAL A 102 5.07 3.23 -15.92
N HIS A 103 6.23 3.65 -15.44
CA HIS A 103 7.17 4.47 -16.22
C HIS A 103 8.07 3.62 -17.10
N GLN A 104 8.59 2.52 -16.55
CA GLN A 104 9.61 1.67 -17.14
C GLN A 104 9.23 0.20 -16.96
N PRO A 105 8.37 -0.36 -17.87
CA PRO A 105 8.00 -1.79 -17.80
C PRO A 105 9.22 -2.71 -17.93
N ASP A 106 10.28 -2.25 -18.57
CA ASP A 106 11.61 -2.86 -18.55
C ASP A 106 12.57 -1.87 -17.85
N PRO A 107 13.09 -2.19 -16.64
CA PRO A 107 13.94 -1.27 -15.88
C PRO A 107 15.23 -0.84 -16.59
N GLU A 108 15.70 -1.63 -17.58
CA GLU A 108 16.92 -1.35 -18.34
C GLU A 108 16.68 -0.52 -19.62
N LYS A 109 15.39 -0.27 -19.97
CA LYS A 109 15.01 0.50 -21.14
C LYS A 109 14.53 1.91 -20.80
N LYS A 110 14.30 2.70 -21.85
CA LYS A 110 13.68 4.04 -21.73
C LYS A 110 12.24 3.93 -21.25
N GLU A 111 11.73 5.04 -20.72
CA GLU A 111 10.33 5.20 -20.29
C GLU A 111 9.34 4.88 -21.42
N ASP A 112 8.31 4.09 -21.11
CA ASP A 112 7.21 3.76 -22.00
C ASP A 112 5.89 3.64 -21.21
N PHE A 113 5.21 4.74 -21.05
CA PHE A 113 4.00 4.83 -20.25
C PHE A 113 2.84 3.97 -20.78
N LEU A 114 2.69 3.82 -22.10
CA LEU A 114 1.61 2.99 -22.63
C LEU A 114 1.76 1.53 -22.23
N HIS A 115 2.93 0.96 -22.48
CA HIS A 115 3.19 -0.41 -22.10
C HIS A 115 3.28 -0.56 -20.57
N GLY A 116 3.72 0.48 -19.84
CA GLY A 116 3.72 0.51 -18.38
C GLY A 116 2.33 0.45 -17.76
N LEU A 117 1.36 1.18 -18.28
CA LEU A 117 -0.04 1.13 -17.86
C LEU A 117 -0.67 -0.25 -18.12
N ILE A 118 -0.38 -0.84 -19.28
CA ILE A 118 -0.83 -2.19 -19.64
C ILE A 118 -0.18 -3.24 -18.70
N ALA A 119 1.13 -3.15 -18.47
CA ALA A 119 1.87 -4.06 -17.60
C ALA A 119 1.37 -4.00 -16.15
N MET A 120 1.12 -2.79 -15.62
CA MET A 120 0.51 -2.59 -14.31
C MET A 120 -0.81 -3.37 -14.19
N ARG A 121 -1.72 -3.18 -15.16
CA ARG A 121 -3.02 -3.83 -15.13
C ARG A 121 -2.91 -5.36 -15.26
N HIS A 122 -2.08 -5.85 -16.19
CA HIS A 122 -1.85 -7.28 -16.40
C HIS A 122 -1.30 -7.95 -15.13
N MET A 123 -0.33 -7.36 -14.47
CA MET A 123 0.27 -7.90 -13.24
C MET A 123 -0.77 -8.06 -12.13
N HIS A 124 -1.65 -7.07 -11.93
CA HIS A 124 -2.72 -7.16 -10.93
C HIS A 124 -3.77 -8.21 -11.29
N ILE A 125 -4.18 -8.29 -12.58
CA ILE A 125 -5.14 -9.32 -13.05
C ILE A 125 -4.53 -10.71 -12.88
N ARG A 126 -3.27 -10.91 -13.28
CA ARG A 126 -2.55 -12.17 -13.17
C ARG A 126 -2.43 -12.61 -11.71
N ALA A 127 -2.00 -11.72 -10.83
CA ALA A 127 -1.88 -12.01 -9.40
C ALA A 127 -3.21 -12.51 -8.80
N LEU A 128 -4.30 -11.81 -9.07
CA LEU A 128 -5.63 -12.22 -8.59
C LEU A 128 -6.10 -13.52 -9.24
N SER A 129 -5.90 -13.68 -10.55
CA SER A 129 -6.33 -14.86 -11.30
C SER A 129 -5.64 -16.15 -10.86
N GLU A 130 -4.32 -16.07 -10.65
CA GLU A 130 -3.50 -17.23 -10.32
C GLU A 130 -3.56 -17.61 -8.83
N THR A 131 -3.90 -16.67 -7.94
CA THR A 131 -3.77 -16.87 -6.50
C THR A 131 -5.02 -16.59 -5.67
N GLY A 132 -6.00 -15.89 -6.23
CA GLY A 132 -7.17 -15.41 -5.49
C GLY A 132 -6.86 -14.26 -4.51
N LEU A 133 -5.63 -13.74 -4.49
CA LEU A 133 -5.22 -12.64 -3.63
C LEU A 133 -5.28 -11.30 -4.39
N SER A 134 -6.23 -10.44 -4.02
CA SER A 134 -6.26 -9.06 -4.49
C SER A 134 -5.21 -8.21 -3.78
N ALA A 135 -4.63 -7.24 -4.50
CA ALA A 135 -3.42 -6.56 -4.08
C ALA A 135 -3.62 -5.11 -3.62
N ALA A 136 -2.56 -4.56 -3.03
CA ALA A 136 -2.38 -3.15 -2.72
C ALA A 136 -1.42 -2.48 -3.71
N ASP A 137 -1.71 -1.22 -4.07
CA ASP A 137 -0.76 -0.36 -4.80
C ASP A 137 -0.65 1.02 -4.15
N GLU A 138 0.41 1.78 -4.45
CA GLU A 138 0.57 3.16 -4.03
C GLU A 138 0.12 4.12 -5.15
N MET A 139 -0.90 4.94 -4.87
CA MET A 139 -1.32 5.99 -5.78
C MET A 139 -0.33 7.17 -5.74
N LEU A 140 0.71 7.09 -6.56
CA LEU A 140 1.66 8.18 -6.72
C LEU A 140 1.07 9.31 -7.58
N TYR A 141 0.32 8.95 -8.62
CA TYR A 141 -0.38 9.86 -9.52
C TYR A 141 -1.89 9.57 -9.51
N PRO A 142 -2.74 10.54 -9.14
CA PRO A 142 -4.20 10.36 -9.15
C PRO A 142 -4.77 9.90 -10.49
N GLU A 143 -4.16 10.30 -11.62
CA GLU A 143 -4.57 9.88 -12.96
C GLU A 143 -4.46 8.37 -13.18
N ASN A 144 -3.49 7.70 -12.54
CA ASN A 144 -3.22 6.27 -12.74
C ASN A 144 -4.26 5.37 -12.06
N TRP A 145 -4.94 5.88 -11.03
CA TRP A 145 -5.94 5.13 -10.27
C TRP A 145 -6.99 4.45 -11.17
N GLY A 146 -7.53 5.19 -12.12
CA GLY A 146 -8.61 4.69 -12.98
C GLY A 146 -8.27 3.42 -13.77
N TYR A 147 -7.00 3.17 -14.05
CA TYR A 147 -6.57 1.98 -14.81
C TYR A 147 -6.64 0.68 -14.01
N VAL A 148 -6.72 0.75 -12.68
CA VAL A 148 -6.71 -0.40 -11.76
C VAL A 148 -7.81 -0.32 -10.68
N SER A 149 -8.72 0.65 -10.80
CA SER A 149 -9.78 0.92 -9.80
C SER A 149 -10.74 -0.26 -9.58
N ASP A 150 -10.88 -1.13 -10.55
CA ASP A 150 -11.75 -2.32 -10.54
C ASP A 150 -11.06 -3.59 -9.98
N ILE A 151 -9.77 -3.50 -9.65
CA ILE A 151 -9.00 -4.69 -9.27
C ILE A 151 -8.27 -4.58 -7.92
N LEU A 152 -7.92 -3.35 -7.48
CA LEU A 152 -7.25 -3.13 -6.21
C LEU A 152 -8.20 -3.32 -5.02
N SER A 153 -7.68 -3.85 -3.91
CA SER A 153 -8.39 -3.94 -2.63
C SER A 153 -7.83 -3.01 -1.55
N TYR A 154 -6.72 -2.37 -1.81
CA TYR A 154 -6.10 -1.40 -0.91
C TYR A 154 -5.27 -0.37 -1.70
N VAL A 155 -5.34 0.89 -1.30
CA VAL A 155 -4.50 1.96 -1.86
C VAL A 155 -3.72 2.64 -0.75
N ALA A 156 -2.41 2.84 -0.95
CA ALA A 156 -1.60 3.67 -0.08
C ALA A 156 -1.38 5.06 -0.69
N ILE A 157 -1.43 6.09 0.14
CA ILE A 157 -1.00 7.45 -0.21
C ILE A 157 0.33 7.70 0.46
N GLY A 158 1.36 7.91 -0.35
CA GLY A 158 2.74 8.05 0.11
C GLY A 158 2.98 9.31 0.94
N ALA A 159 4.05 9.28 1.74
CA ALA A 159 4.43 10.38 2.64
C ALA A 159 4.72 11.73 1.93
N ARG A 160 5.04 11.70 0.63
CA ARG A 160 5.26 12.91 -0.17
C ARG A 160 3.99 13.41 -0.85
N SER A 161 2.97 12.56 -0.96
CA SER A 161 1.70 12.84 -1.64
C SER A 161 0.57 13.18 -0.67
N VAL A 162 0.69 12.81 0.61
CA VAL A 162 -0.37 12.95 1.61
C VAL A 162 -0.77 14.40 1.90
N GLU A 163 0.11 15.36 1.62
CA GLU A 163 -0.16 16.79 1.75
C GLU A 163 -0.82 17.40 0.50
N ASP A 164 -0.76 16.68 -0.63
CA ASP A 164 -1.32 17.17 -1.89
C ASP A 164 -2.84 17.09 -1.90
N GLN A 165 -3.47 18.22 -2.25
CA GLN A 165 -4.92 18.38 -2.25
C GLN A 165 -5.60 17.41 -3.22
N GLN A 166 -5.04 17.19 -4.42
CA GLN A 166 -5.66 16.33 -5.41
C GLN A 166 -5.69 14.87 -4.95
N HIS A 167 -4.63 14.39 -4.27
CA HIS A 167 -4.62 13.04 -3.69
C HIS A 167 -5.73 12.86 -2.65
N ARG A 168 -5.86 13.80 -1.70
CA ARG A 168 -6.90 13.76 -0.65
C ARG A 168 -8.30 13.74 -1.23
N LEU A 169 -8.58 14.63 -2.20
CA LEU A 169 -9.89 14.72 -2.83
C LEU A 169 -10.19 13.50 -3.72
N THR A 170 -9.18 12.95 -4.41
CA THR A 170 -9.36 11.73 -5.20
C THR A 170 -9.72 10.55 -4.30
N VAL A 171 -9.05 10.40 -3.14
CA VAL A 171 -9.36 9.34 -2.17
C VAL A 171 -10.77 9.46 -1.63
N SER A 172 -11.33 10.67 -1.49
CA SER A 172 -12.71 10.86 -1.04
C SER A 172 -13.77 10.28 -1.99
N GLY A 173 -13.37 9.94 -3.21
CA GLY A 173 -14.23 9.27 -4.20
C GLY A 173 -14.04 7.75 -4.28
N PHE A 174 -13.24 7.15 -3.41
CA PHE A 174 -12.98 5.71 -3.42
C PHE A 174 -13.96 4.94 -2.52
N ASP A 175 -14.26 3.71 -2.94
CA ASP A 175 -15.07 2.75 -2.17
C ASP A 175 -14.21 1.66 -1.50
N LEU A 176 -12.91 1.88 -1.36
CA LEU A 176 -11.97 0.89 -0.84
C LEU A 176 -11.01 1.49 0.20
N PRO A 177 -10.41 0.62 1.03
CA PRO A 177 -9.41 0.99 2.02
C PRO A 177 -8.29 1.84 1.46
N SER A 178 -8.05 2.99 2.09
CA SER A 178 -7.03 3.95 1.66
C SER A 178 -6.19 4.41 2.84
N GLY A 179 -4.93 3.96 2.86
CA GLY A 179 -3.97 4.26 3.93
C GLY A 179 -3.22 5.57 3.67
N MET A 180 -3.48 6.59 4.50
CA MET A 180 -2.80 7.88 4.45
C MET A 180 -1.52 7.81 5.29
N LYS A 181 -0.35 7.72 4.64
CA LYS A 181 0.94 7.70 5.37
C LYS A 181 1.20 9.04 6.03
N ASN A 182 1.77 9.06 7.24
CA ASN A 182 2.27 10.31 7.79
C ASN A 182 3.34 10.93 6.86
N PRO A 183 3.41 12.29 6.76
CA PRO A 183 4.42 12.96 5.95
C PRO A 183 5.83 12.61 6.45
N THR A 184 6.84 12.90 5.65
CA THR A 184 8.24 12.61 6.02
C THR A 184 8.68 13.32 7.31
N SER A 185 8.06 14.44 7.67
CA SER A 185 8.26 15.13 8.95
C SER A 185 7.76 14.35 10.17
N GLY A 186 6.82 13.41 9.96
CA GLY A 186 6.17 12.67 11.05
C GLY A 186 4.97 13.38 11.69
N ASP A 187 4.50 14.48 11.13
CA ASP A 187 3.40 15.27 11.69
C ASP A 187 2.05 14.52 11.63
N PHE A 188 1.54 14.13 12.81
CA PHE A 188 0.26 13.45 12.95
C PHE A 188 -0.94 14.34 12.57
N SER A 189 -0.84 15.66 12.81
CA SER A 189 -1.93 16.58 12.47
C SER A 189 -2.13 16.66 10.96
N VAL A 190 -1.04 16.73 10.20
CA VAL A 190 -1.07 16.72 8.73
C VAL A 190 -1.69 15.42 8.20
N MET A 191 -1.27 14.27 8.75
CA MET A 191 -1.84 12.96 8.39
C MET A 191 -3.34 12.89 8.70
N LEU A 192 -3.75 13.31 9.90
CA LEU A 192 -5.15 13.28 10.31
C LEU A 192 -6.01 14.26 9.50
N ASN A 193 -5.47 15.44 9.11
CA ASN A 193 -6.15 16.35 8.18
C ASN A 193 -6.34 15.69 6.81
N SER A 194 -5.42 14.84 6.38
CA SER A 194 -5.54 14.08 5.12
C SER A 194 -6.61 13.01 5.20
N VAL A 195 -6.70 12.28 6.33
CA VAL A 195 -7.78 11.32 6.60
C VAL A 195 -9.13 12.06 6.66
N TYR A 196 -9.21 13.20 7.35
CA TYR A 196 -10.42 14.03 7.43
C TYR A 196 -10.91 14.43 6.04
N ALA A 197 -10.03 15.02 5.23
CA ALA A 197 -10.38 15.40 3.87
C ALA A 197 -10.83 14.20 3.03
N ALA A 198 -10.16 13.06 3.14
CA ALA A 198 -10.53 11.85 2.41
C ALA A 198 -11.88 11.27 2.86
N GLN A 199 -12.27 11.42 4.15
CA GLN A 199 -13.54 10.92 4.68
C GLN A 199 -14.75 11.82 4.39
N HIS A 200 -14.53 13.04 3.87
CA HIS A 200 -15.61 14.02 3.64
C HIS A 200 -15.92 14.21 2.15
N PRO A 201 -17.14 14.62 1.80
CA PRO A 201 -17.52 14.91 0.42
C PRO A 201 -16.83 16.16 -0.13
N HIS A 202 -16.45 16.12 -1.42
CA HIS A 202 -15.84 17.26 -2.12
C HIS A 202 -16.36 17.42 -3.52
N ARG A 203 -16.31 18.68 -4.02
CA ARG A 203 -16.54 19.01 -5.43
C ARG A 203 -15.26 19.56 -6.04
N PHE A 204 -14.79 18.96 -7.13
CA PHE A 204 -13.54 19.36 -7.78
C PHE A 204 -13.49 18.89 -9.25
N ILE A 205 -12.43 19.27 -9.97
CA ILE A 205 -12.20 18.82 -11.35
C ILE A 205 -11.39 17.53 -11.31
N TYR A 206 -11.95 16.46 -11.87
CA TYR A 206 -11.29 15.18 -12.03
C TYR A 206 -11.41 14.68 -13.46
N ARG A 207 -10.29 14.45 -14.15
CA ARG A 207 -10.23 13.92 -15.53
C ARG A 207 -11.11 14.70 -16.52
N GLY A 208 -11.13 16.03 -16.39
CA GLY A 208 -11.90 16.92 -17.26
C GLY A 208 -13.39 17.05 -16.91
N TYR A 209 -13.84 16.44 -15.84
CA TYR A 209 -15.22 16.55 -15.32
C TYR A 209 -15.26 17.31 -14.01
N GLU A 210 -16.32 18.06 -13.79
CA GLU A 210 -16.72 18.50 -12.44
C GLU A 210 -17.35 17.28 -11.75
N VAL A 211 -16.76 16.85 -10.63
CA VAL A 211 -17.22 15.68 -9.86
C VAL A 211 -17.63 16.05 -8.45
N GLN A 212 -18.55 15.29 -7.89
CA GLN A 212 -18.92 15.31 -6.49
C GLN A 212 -18.62 13.95 -5.87
N THR A 213 -17.81 13.92 -4.81
CA THR A 213 -17.51 12.70 -4.04
C THR A 213 -18.40 12.59 -2.81
N ASN A 214 -18.46 11.41 -2.21
CA ASN A 214 -19.28 11.13 -1.01
C ASN A 214 -18.47 11.03 0.28
N GLY A 215 -17.14 11.04 0.18
CA GLY A 215 -16.22 10.69 1.27
C GLY A 215 -15.97 9.19 1.35
N ASN A 216 -14.76 8.82 1.77
CA ASN A 216 -14.32 7.44 1.94
C ASN A 216 -14.14 7.13 3.43
N ASP A 217 -15.11 6.50 4.06
CA ASP A 217 -15.10 6.13 5.47
C ASP A 217 -14.05 5.04 5.85
N LEU A 218 -13.37 4.45 4.85
CA LEU A 218 -12.27 3.51 5.02
C LEU A 218 -10.89 4.17 4.87
N ALA A 219 -10.81 5.49 4.68
CA ALA A 219 -9.55 6.21 4.75
C ALA A 219 -9.03 6.20 6.20
N HIS A 220 -7.77 5.79 6.39
CA HIS A 220 -7.17 5.56 7.69
C HIS A 220 -5.70 5.95 7.73
N THR A 221 -5.09 5.91 8.91
CA THR A 221 -3.69 6.31 9.12
C THR A 221 -2.71 5.18 8.83
N VAL A 222 -1.51 5.55 8.33
CA VAL A 222 -0.38 4.63 8.21
C VAL A 222 0.87 5.29 8.80
N LEU A 223 1.47 4.66 9.81
CA LEU A 223 2.70 5.14 10.44
C LEU A 223 3.93 4.53 9.79
N ARG A 224 4.82 5.38 9.27
CA ARG A 224 6.05 4.96 8.56
C ARG A 224 7.34 5.52 9.17
N GLY A 225 7.25 6.11 10.38
CA GLY A 225 8.33 6.87 10.98
C GLY A 225 8.49 8.27 10.40
N ALA A 226 9.37 9.04 10.99
CA ALA A 226 9.70 10.41 10.63
C ALA A 226 11.17 10.56 10.23
N THR A 227 11.49 11.64 9.53
CA THR A 227 12.87 12.07 9.29
C THR A 227 13.01 13.51 9.81
N SER A 228 13.88 13.69 10.80
CA SER A 228 14.14 15.02 11.36
C SER A 228 14.77 15.96 10.33
N LYS A 229 14.75 17.28 10.61
CA LYS A 229 15.42 18.30 9.77
C LYS A 229 16.94 18.07 9.59
N HIS A 230 17.53 17.24 10.43
CA HIS A 230 18.96 16.86 10.35
C HIS A 230 19.16 15.47 9.69
N GLY A 231 18.13 14.88 9.06
CA GLY A 231 18.20 13.59 8.37
C GLY A 231 18.18 12.37 9.28
N ARG A 232 17.94 12.52 10.60
CA ARG A 232 17.81 11.41 11.52
C ARG A 232 16.42 10.76 11.37
N ASN A 233 16.38 9.44 11.23
CA ASN A 233 15.12 8.68 11.29
C ASN A 233 14.64 8.57 12.74
N ILE A 234 13.34 8.72 12.93
CA ILE A 234 12.63 8.66 14.21
C ILE A 234 11.47 7.70 14.05
N PRO A 235 11.47 6.56 14.74
CA PRO A 235 10.32 5.64 14.75
C PRO A 235 9.08 6.32 15.34
N ASN A 236 7.88 5.86 14.96
CA ASN A 236 6.60 6.33 15.49
C ASN A 236 5.57 5.21 15.63
N TYR A 237 6.02 4.00 15.99
CA TYR A 237 5.20 2.82 16.18
C TYR A 237 5.17 2.31 17.64
N HIS A 238 5.85 2.99 18.55
CA HIS A 238 5.88 2.60 19.95
C HIS A 238 4.52 2.81 20.63
N TYR A 239 4.31 2.15 21.72
CA TYR A 239 3.03 2.15 22.46
C TYR A 239 2.53 3.58 22.72
N GLU A 240 3.41 4.47 23.15
CA GLU A 240 3.10 5.88 23.45
C GLU A 240 2.70 6.66 22.18
N ASP A 241 3.37 6.42 21.06
CA ASP A 241 3.00 7.05 19.77
C ASP A 241 1.59 6.63 19.34
N LEU A 242 1.27 5.35 19.52
CA LEU A 242 -0.05 4.79 19.19
C LEU A 242 -1.14 5.37 20.08
N GLN A 243 -0.88 5.53 21.38
CA GLN A 243 -1.83 6.18 22.31
C GLN A 243 -2.07 7.65 21.94
N ILE A 244 -1.00 8.39 21.65
CA ILE A 244 -1.09 9.79 21.23
C ILE A 244 -1.91 9.89 19.94
N LEU A 245 -1.61 9.07 18.93
CA LEU A 245 -2.33 9.09 17.67
C LEU A 245 -3.82 8.74 17.84
N LEU A 246 -4.14 7.71 18.63
CA LEU A 246 -5.52 7.34 18.91
C LEU A 246 -6.28 8.45 19.62
N GLY A 247 -5.66 9.12 20.61
CA GLY A 247 -6.23 10.28 21.28
C GLY A 247 -6.56 11.40 20.28
N LEU A 248 -5.60 11.78 19.45
CA LEU A 248 -5.77 12.77 18.39
C LEU A 248 -6.81 12.39 17.33
N TYR A 249 -6.95 11.09 17.04
CA TYR A 249 -7.96 10.57 16.12
C TYR A 249 -9.37 10.75 16.71
N ASN A 250 -9.55 10.41 17.98
CA ASN A 250 -10.82 10.48 18.69
C ASN A 250 -11.29 11.92 18.98
N GLU A 251 -10.36 12.89 19.01
CA GLU A 251 -10.69 14.33 19.16
C GLU A 251 -11.28 14.94 17.87
N ARG A 252 -11.23 14.21 16.75
CA ARG A 252 -11.70 14.66 15.45
C ARG A 252 -12.97 13.94 15.03
N ASP A 253 -13.77 14.56 14.17
CA ASP A 253 -14.92 13.91 13.51
C ASP A 253 -14.44 12.96 12.41
N LEU A 254 -13.81 11.84 12.83
CA LEU A 254 -13.28 10.81 11.97
C LEU A 254 -13.99 9.48 12.22
N LYS A 255 -14.24 8.74 11.15
CA LYS A 255 -14.89 7.42 11.21
C LYS A 255 -13.87 6.29 11.26
N ASN A 256 -14.29 5.15 11.83
CA ASN A 256 -13.53 3.89 11.80
C ASN A 256 -12.06 4.06 12.21
N PRO A 257 -11.76 4.38 13.50
CA PRO A 257 -10.39 4.53 13.94
C PRO A 257 -9.53 3.32 13.57
N ALA A 258 -8.54 3.55 12.70
CA ALA A 258 -7.68 2.49 12.20
C ALA A 258 -6.27 3.02 11.88
N CYS A 259 -5.28 2.18 12.18
CA CYS A 259 -3.88 2.44 11.90
C CYS A 259 -3.21 1.19 11.34
N ILE A 260 -2.42 1.36 10.28
CA ILE A 260 -1.49 0.35 9.77
C ILE A 260 -0.07 0.79 10.10
N ILE A 261 0.78 -0.15 10.53
CA ILE A 261 2.18 0.15 10.84
C ILE A 261 3.07 -0.32 9.70
N ASP A 262 3.67 0.63 9.00
CA ASP A 262 4.74 0.37 8.02
C ASP A 262 6.04 0.09 8.80
N SER A 263 6.45 -1.17 8.82
CA SER A 263 7.58 -1.66 9.60
C SER A 263 8.95 -1.30 9.02
N ASN A 264 9.00 -0.80 7.79
CA ASN A 264 10.22 -0.37 7.13
C ASN A 264 10.42 1.16 7.20
N HIS A 265 11.00 1.77 6.20
CA HIS A 265 11.26 3.21 6.06
C HIS A 265 11.98 3.80 7.28
N SER A 266 11.45 4.89 7.88
CA SER A 266 12.09 5.52 9.03
C SER A 266 11.85 4.75 10.35
N ASN A 267 10.84 3.89 10.41
CA ASN A 267 10.59 3.01 11.56
C ASN A 267 11.71 2.00 11.77
N SER A 268 12.28 1.45 10.69
CA SER A 268 13.42 0.53 10.74
C SER A 268 14.77 1.20 10.57
N ASN A 269 14.82 2.52 10.46
CA ASN A 269 16.03 3.23 10.01
C ASN A 269 16.54 2.72 8.64
N LYS A 270 15.62 2.24 7.77
CA LYS A 270 15.88 1.57 6.49
C LYS A 270 16.72 0.29 6.59
N GLN A 271 16.75 -0.34 7.76
CA GLN A 271 17.36 -1.64 7.98
C GLN A 271 16.25 -2.70 7.86
N PHE A 272 16.20 -3.37 6.71
CA PHE A 272 15.09 -4.25 6.35
C PHE A 272 14.91 -5.44 7.31
N ASP A 273 15.97 -5.93 7.92
CA ASP A 273 15.99 -7.02 8.91
C ASP A 273 15.29 -6.61 10.23
N GLN A 274 15.22 -5.32 10.55
CA GLN A 274 14.55 -4.82 11.74
C GLN A 274 13.01 -4.91 11.65
N GLN A 275 12.45 -5.10 10.47
CA GLN A 275 11.00 -5.23 10.29
C GLN A 275 10.41 -6.34 11.16
N VAL A 276 11.10 -7.49 11.29
CA VAL A 276 10.65 -8.62 12.13
C VAL A 276 10.49 -8.21 13.59
N ARG A 277 11.48 -7.51 14.15
CA ARG A 277 11.42 -7.01 15.53
C ARG A 277 10.29 -6.00 15.71
N ILE A 278 10.19 -5.04 14.81
CA ILE A 278 9.19 -3.96 14.87
C ILE A 278 7.78 -4.54 14.86
N VAL A 279 7.50 -5.48 13.95
CA VAL A 279 6.18 -6.13 13.87
C VAL A 279 5.85 -6.85 15.18
N LYS A 280 6.80 -7.55 15.79
CA LYS A 280 6.59 -8.21 17.11
C LYS A 280 6.34 -7.21 18.24
N GLU A 281 7.02 -6.06 18.26
CA GLU A 281 6.76 -4.99 19.23
C GLU A 281 5.36 -4.38 19.05
N VAL A 282 4.91 -4.20 17.82
CA VAL A 282 3.55 -3.74 17.50
C VAL A 282 2.51 -4.75 18.01
N MET A 283 2.72 -6.05 17.80
CA MET A 283 1.83 -7.09 18.33
C MET A 283 1.83 -7.11 19.85
N HIS A 284 2.99 -6.92 20.49
CA HIS A 284 3.06 -6.77 21.94
C HIS A 284 2.24 -5.57 22.45
N SER A 285 2.33 -4.41 21.78
CA SER A 285 1.54 -3.21 22.11
C SER A 285 0.04 -3.47 21.97
N ARG A 286 -0.39 -4.23 20.96
CA ARG A 286 -1.80 -4.65 20.79
C ARG A 286 -2.28 -5.52 21.96
N HIS A 287 -1.44 -6.41 22.48
CA HIS A 287 -1.79 -7.25 23.63
C HIS A 287 -1.87 -6.47 24.98
N LEU A 288 -1.12 -5.38 25.10
CA LEU A 288 -1.13 -4.55 26.32
C LEU A 288 -2.42 -3.74 26.50
N SER A 289 -3.12 -3.39 25.43
CA SER A 289 -4.27 -2.48 25.47
C SER A 289 -5.34 -2.87 24.47
N PRO A 290 -6.59 -3.12 24.92
CA PRO A 290 -7.73 -3.32 24.02
C PRO A 290 -7.94 -2.16 23.04
N ASP A 291 -7.69 -0.92 23.46
CA ASP A 291 -7.84 0.26 22.60
C ASP A 291 -6.81 0.23 21.47
N ILE A 292 -5.55 -0.09 21.77
CA ILE A 292 -4.49 -0.24 20.76
C ILE A 292 -4.76 -1.47 19.89
N HIS A 293 -5.26 -2.57 20.44
CA HIS A 293 -5.69 -3.74 19.68
C HIS A 293 -6.75 -3.37 18.63
N ASN A 294 -7.77 -2.62 19.05
CA ASN A 294 -8.85 -2.18 18.19
C ASN A 294 -8.43 -1.11 17.18
N PHE A 295 -7.41 -0.32 17.49
CA PHE A 295 -6.93 0.76 16.63
C PHE A 295 -5.92 0.28 15.59
N VAL A 296 -4.92 -0.54 15.97
CA VAL A 296 -3.91 -1.06 15.04
C VAL A 296 -4.47 -2.27 14.29
N LYS A 297 -4.92 -2.06 13.07
CA LYS A 297 -5.61 -3.06 12.24
C LYS A 297 -4.67 -3.92 11.40
N GLY A 298 -3.39 -3.55 11.30
CA GLY A 298 -2.46 -4.31 10.48
C GLY A 298 -1.06 -3.74 10.41
N VAL A 299 -0.25 -4.44 9.63
CA VAL A 299 1.16 -4.10 9.37
C VAL A 299 1.44 -4.08 7.88
N MET A 300 2.43 -3.27 7.47
CA MET A 300 2.94 -3.21 6.12
C MET A 300 4.42 -3.60 6.13
N ILE A 301 4.81 -4.56 5.28
CA ILE A 301 6.12 -5.20 5.29
C ILE A 301 6.70 -5.19 3.88
N GLU A 302 7.94 -4.73 3.73
CA GLU A 302 8.71 -4.83 2.49
C GLU A 302 9.46 -6.14 2.44
N SER A 303 9.03 -7.03 1.55
CA SER A 303 9.53 -8.40 1.40
C SER A 303 9.56 -8.82 -0.05
N TYR A 304 10.56 -9.62 -0.44
CA TYR A 304 10.63 -10.21 -1.77
C TYR A 304 11.17 -11.65 -1.68
N ILE A 305 11.51 -12.27 -2.83
CA ILE A 305 12.02 -13.65 -2.84
C ILE A 305 13.39 -13.69 -2.19
N GLU A 306 14.32 -12.82 -2.64
CA GLU A 306 15.68 -12.70 -2.11
C GLU A 306 15.81 -11.47 -1.22
N GLU A 307 16.56 -11.60 -0.11
CA GLU A 307 16.76 -10.51 0.84
C GLU A 307 17.66 -9.39 0.31
N GLY A 308 17.49 -8.20 0.85
CA GLY A 308 18.28 -7.02 0.53
C GLY A 308 17.85 -6.34 -0.75
N ASN A 309 18.78 -5.74 -1.45
CA ASN A 309 18.57 -5.10 -2.74
C ASN A 309 19.77 -5.24 -3.67
N GLN A 310 19.56 -4.86 -4.93
CA GLN A 310 20.57 -4.85 -6.00
C GLN A 310 20.40 -3.59 -6.85
N LYS A 311 21.36 -3.31 -7.71
CA LYS A 311 21.23 -2.27 -8.75
C LYS A 311 20.34 -2.80 -9.89
N VAL A 312 19.75 -1.88 -10.68
CA VAL A 312 19.14 -2.23 -11.96
C VAL A 312 20.18 -2.99 -12.81
N GLY A 313 19.77 -4.09 -13.45
CA GLY A 313 20.67 -4.98 -14.19
C GLY A 313 21.50 -5.92 -13.31
N GLY A 314 21.26 -6.02 -12.00
CA GLY A 314 22.00 -6.90 -11.09
C GLY A 314 21.77 -8.40 -11.30
N GLY A 315 20.73 -8.80 -12.05
CA GLY A 315 20.49 -10.15 -12.54
C GLY A 315 20.01 -11.19 -11.53
N VAL A 316 19.82 -10.83 -10.25
CA VAL A 316 19.29 -11.76 -9.24
C VAL A 316 17.76 -11.73 -9.28
N TYR A 317 17.16 -12.85 -9.67
CA TYR A 317 15.71 -13.01 -9.74
C TYR A 317 15.04 -12.80 -8.37
N GLY A 318 13.97 -11.98 -8.32
CA GLY A 318 13.23 -11.73 -7.09
C GLY A 318 13.97 -10.95 -6.00
N LYS A 319 15.01 -10.19 -6.38
CA LYS A 319 15.73 -9.28 -5.49
C LYS A 319 15.40 -7.84 -5.83
N SER A 320 15.01 -7.04 -4.83
CA SER A 320 14.58 -5.66 -5.03
C SER A 320 15.64 -4.81 -5.74
N ILE A 321 15.22 -4.00 -6.74
CA ILE A 321 16.06 -2.99 -7.40
C ILE A 321 15.88 -1.58 -6.81
N THR A 322 15.15 -1.48 -5.70
CA THR A 322 14.90 -0.22 -4.97
C THR A 322 15.33 -0.37 -3.51
N ASP A 323 14.45 -0.15 -2.53
CA ASP A 323 14.84 -0.32 -1.12
C ASP A 323 14.97 -1.82 -0.77
N ALA A 324 15.85 -2.12 0.18
CA ALA A 324 16.11 -3.50 0.60
C ALA A 324 14.88 -4.11 1.30
N CYS A 325 14.60 -5.39 0.99
CA CYS A 325 13.45 -6.15 1.45
C CYS A 325 13.87 -7.35 2.32
N LEU A 326 12.97 -7.83 3.18
CA LEU A 326 13.09 -9.16 3.77
C LEU A 326 13.07 -10.24 2.67
N GLY A 327 13.84 -11.30 2.85
CA GLY A 327 13.76 -12.50 2.00
C GLY A 327 12.54 -13.37 2.36
N TRP A 328 12.22 -14.32 1.47
CA TRP A 328 11.04 -15.16 1.61
C TRP A 328 11.03 -15.96 2.93
N GLU A 329 12.12 -16.63 3.28
CA GLU A 329 12.19 -17.48 4.49
C GLU A 329 11.89 -16.71 5.79
N ALA A 330 12.43 -15.50 5.91
CA ALA A 330 12.17 -14.64 7.07
C ALA A 330 10.72 -14.14 7.08
N SER A 331 10.16 -13.85 5.91
CA SER A 331 8.79 -13.37 5.75
C SER A 331 7.76 -14.47 6.02
N GLU A 332 7.96 -15.67 5.50
CA GLU A 332 7.09 -16.81 5.77
C GLU A 332 7.02 -17.11 7.27
N ARG A 333 8.17 -17.14 7.94
CA ARG A 333 8.27 -17.32 9.39
C ARG A 333 7.52 -16.24 10.14
N LEU A 334 7.72 -14.96 9.73
CA LEU A 334 7.03 -13.82 10.35
C LEU A 334 5.52 -13.90 10.20
N ILE A 335 5.01 -14.36 9.06
CA ILE A 335 3.56 -14.52 8.85
C ILE A 335 2.99 -15.58 9.81
N TYR A 336 3.67 -16.70 10.01
CA TYR A 336 3.23 -17.69 11.01
C TYR A 336 3.28 -17.14 12.44
N ASP A 337 4.37 -16.45 12.82
CA ASP A 337 4.48 -15.79 14.12
C ASP A 337 3.31 -14.79 14.33
N LEU A 338 2.96 -14.01 13.31
CA LEU A 338 1.81 -13.08 13.36
C LEU A 338 0.47 -13.79 13.55
N ALA A 339 0.27 -14.93 12.87
CA ALA A 339 -0.94 -15.72 13.05
C ALA A 339 -1.07 -16.29 14.46
N GLU A 340 0.06 -16.69 15.08
CA GLU A 340 0.08 -17.13 16.48
C GLU A 340 -0.17 -15.97 17.45
N LEU A 341 0.44 -14.80 17.18
CA LEU A 341 0.28 -13.61 18.02
C LEU A 341 -1.09 -12.93 17.88
N ASN A 342 -1.86 -13.21 16.83
CA ASN A 342 -3.23 -12.69 16.64
C ASN A 342 -4.31 -13.71 17.03
N SER A 343 -3.94 -14.73 17.78
CA SER A 343 -4.87 -15.76 18.28
C SER A 343 -5.57 -15.33 19.57
#